data_875228e637c4c326904b08ec7ee6da49
#
_entry.id   875228e637c4c326904b08ec7ee6da49
#
_cell.length_a   1.000
_cell.length_b   1.000
_cell.length_c   1.000
_cell.angle_alpha   90.00
_cell.angle_beta   90.00
_cell.angle_gamma   90.00
#
_symmetry.space_group_name_H-M   'P 1'
#
loop_
_entity.id
_entity.type
_entity.pdbx_description
1 polymer ?
#
loop_
_entity_poly.entity_id
_entity_poly.type
_entity_poly.pdbx_seq_one_letter_code
_entity_poly.pdbx_strand_id
1 'polypeptide(L)'
;MITTNDKELYDKLCLYRTHGITKDDDKLHEHHGGWYYEMQELGYNYRLTDFQAALGISQLRRAQDGLNRRHQLVDRYNEAFSKIRGITTPYSADNIYHAY
;
A
#
# COMPACT_ATOMS: atom_id res chain seq x y z
N MET A 1 -0.23 -1.58 -0.92
CA MET A 1 0.33 -2.33 -2.07
C MET A 1 1.18 -3.46 -1.52
N ILE A 2 1.03 -4.67 -2.06
CA ILE A 2 1.82 -5.86 -1.70
C ILE A 2 2.65 -6.24 -2.92
N THR A 3 3.93 -6.53 -2.73
CA THR A 3 4.84 -7.03 -3.77
C THR A 3 5.39 -8.38 -3.34
N THR A 4 5.48 -9.34 -4.28
CA THR A 4 6.00 -10.68 -4.01
C THR A 4 6.62 -11.28 -5.27
N ASN A 5 7.60 -12.14 -5.09
CA ASN A 5 8.14 -13.01 -6.15
C ASN A 5 7.55 -14.43 -6.11
N ASP A 6 6.69 -14.71 -5.13
CA ASP A 6 5.98 -15.98 -5.01
C ASP A 6 4.71 -15.93 -5.86
N LYS A 7 4.66 -16.80 -6.89
CA LYS A 7 3.54 -16.86 -7.83
C LYS A 7 2.24 -17.35 -7.18
N GLU A 8 2.31 -18.32 -6.27
CA GLU A 8 1.14 -18.83 -5.58
C GLU A 8 0.51 -17.77 -4.68
N LEU A 9 1.35 -17.06 -3.90
CA LEU A 9 0.90 -15.95 -3.07
C LEU A 9 0.29 -14.83 -3.93
N TYR A 10 0.89 -14.50 -5.08
CA TYR A 10 0.35 -13.51 -6.00
C TYR A 10 -1.06 -13.88 -6.47
N ASP A 11 -1.27 -15.12 -6.90
CA ASP A 11 -2.56 -15.61 -7.41
C ASP A 11 -3.63 -15.57 -6.31
N LYS A 12 -3.30 -15.98 -5.09
CA LYS A 12 -4.19 -15.88 -3.92
C LYS A 12 -4.56 -14.44 -3.60
N LEU A 13 -3.60 -13.51 -3.61
CA LEU A 13 -3.86 -12.09 -3.36
C LEU A 13 -4.77 -11.48 -4.42
N CYS A 14 -4.60 -11.85 -5.69
CA CYS A 14 -5.48 -11.43 -6.78
C CYS A 14 -6.91 -11.95 -6.61
N LEU A 15 -7.07 -13.20 -6.18
CA LEU A 15 -8.36 -13.83 -5.92
C LEU A 15 -9.05 -13.14 -4.72
N TYR A 16 -8.37 -13.02 -3.60
CA TYR A 16 -8.92 -12.41 -2.39
C TYR A 16 -9.31 -10.93 -2.57
N ARG A 17 -8.58 -10.18 -3.39
CA ARG A 17 -8.89 -8.79 -3.71
C ARG A 17 -10.26 -8.62 -4.35
N THR A 18 -10.77 -9.65 -5.04
CA THR A 18 -11.98 -9.65 -5.85
C THR A 18 -13.02 -10.65 -5.35
N HIS A 19 -13.32 -10.65 -4.06
CA HIS A 19 -14.33 -11.49 -3.41
C HIS A 19 -14.03 -13.01 -3.46
N GLY A 20 -12.83 -13.43 -3.77
CA GLY A 20 -12.51 -14.85 -3.98
C GLY A 20 -13.16 -15.45 -5.24
N ILE A 21 -13.55 -14.61 -6.21
CA ILE A 21 -14.28 -14.98 -7.42
C ILE A 21 -13.32 -15.16 -8.60
N THR A 22 -13.52 -16.21 -9.37
CA THR A 22 -12.82 -16.43 -10.64
C THR A 22 -13.79 -16.57 -11.81
N LYS A 23 -13.31 -16.20 -13.01
CA LYS A 23 -13.91 -16.50 -14.31
C LYS A 23 -12.99 -17.38 -15.18
N ASP A 24 -11.92 -17.85 -14.60
CA ASP A 24 -10.93 -18.69 -15.26
C ASP A 24 -11.53 -20.07 -15.50
N ASP A 25 -11.77 -20.42 -16.75
CA ASP A 25 -12.44 -21.66 -17.15
C ASP A 25 -11.76 -22.92 -16.59
N ASP A 26 -10.44 -22.88 -16.41
CA ASP A 26 -9.67 -23.99 -15.84
C ASP A 26 -9.94 -24.19 -14.33
N LYS A 27 -10.57 -23.23 -13.67
CA LYS A 27 -10.85 -23.22 -12.22
C LYS A 27 -12.34 -23.32 -11.90
N LEU A 28 -13.21 -23.23 -12.89
CA LEU A 28 -14.65 -23.36 -12.71
C LEU A 28 -15.06 -24.83 -12.55
N HIS A 29 -15.98 -25.11 -11.64
CA HIS A 29 -16.57 -26.45 -11.49
C HIS A 29 -17.67 -26.70 -12.52
N GLU A 30 -18.34 -25.64 -12.96
CA GLU A 30 -19.42 -25.68 -13.95
C GLU A 30 -19.21 -24.59 -15.01
N HIS A 31 -19.75 -24.83 -16.23
CA HIS A 31 -19.61 -23.92 -17.36
C HIS A 31 -20.97 -23.53 -17.90
N HIS A 32 -21.44 -22.34 -17.58
CA HIS A 32 -22.74 -21.78 -17.99
C HIS A 32 -22.63 -20.62 -19.01
N GLY A 33 -21.47 -20.45 -19.63
CA GLY A 33 -21.20 -19.37 -20.58
C GLY A 33 -20.38 -18.22 -20.01
N GLY A 34 -20.02 -17.25 -20.86
CA GLY A 34 -19.06 -16.19 -20.53
C GLY A 34 -19.46 -15.21 -19.42
N TRP A 35 -20.70 -15.25 -18.96
CA TRP A 35 -21.19 -14.46 -17.81
C TRP A 35 -20.96 -15.17 -16.48
N TYR A 36 -20.70 -16.49 -16.48
CA TYR A 36 -20.60 -17.31 -15.29
C TYR A 36 -19.29 -17.06 -14.55
N TYR A 37 -19.34 -17.15 -13.25
CA TYR A 37 -18.19 -17.05 -12.34
C TYR A 37 -18.49 -17.81 -11.05
N GLU A 38 -17.44 -18.25 -10.39
CA GLU A 38 -17.56 -18.98 -9.12
C GLU A 38 -16.71 -18.35 -8.03
N MET A 39 -17.23 -18.41 -6.80
CA MET A 39 -16.46 -18.08 -5.61
C MET A 39 -15.67 -19.32 -5.19
N GLN A 40 -14.34 -19.21 -5.27
CA GLN A 40 -13.43 -20.29 -4.90
C GLN A 40 -13.09 -20.26 -3.41
N GLU A 41 -13.02 -19.05 -2.83
CA GLU A 41 -12.71 -18.80 -1.44
C GLU A 41 -13.42 -17.54 -0.94
N LEU A 42 -13.51 -17.39 0.38
CA LEU A 42 -14.04 -16.16 0.97
C LEU A 42 -13.02 -15.04 0.82
N GLY A 43 -13.32 -14.06 -0.03
CA GLY A 43 -12.45 -12.93 -0.31
C GLY A 43 -13.03 -11.59 0.10
N TYR A 44 -12.34 -10.49 -0.27
CA TYR A 44 -12.64 -9.12 0.09
C TYR A 44 -12.89 -8.26 -1.14
N ASN A 45 -13.43 -7.07 -0.94
CA ASN A 45 -13.50 -6.05 -1.99
C ASN A 45 -12.34 -5.04 -1.82
N TYR A 46 -11.16 -5.41 -2.24
CA TYR A 46 -9.96 -4.58 -2.13
C TYR A 46 -9.45 -4.10 -3.50
N ARG A 47 -10.39 -3.82 -4.41
CA ARG A 47 -10.07 -3.27 -5.72
C ARG A 47 -9.71 -1.79 -5.59
N LEU A 48 -8.59 -1.41 -6.18
CA LEU A 48 -8.22 -0.01 -6.37
C LEU A 48 -8.97 0.54 -7.59
N THR A 49 -9.68 1.64 -7.42
CA THR A 49 -10.35 2.32 -8.55
C THR A 49 -9.36 3.14 -9.36
N ASP A 50 -9.68 3.42 -10.62
CA ASP A 50 -8.83 4.26 -11.49
C ASP A 50 -8.62 5.65 -10.90
N PHE A 51 -9.64 6.20 -10.26
CA PHE A 51 -9.55 7.48 -9.56
C PHE A 51 -8.53 7.45 -8.41
N GLN A 52 -8.56 6.39 -7.59
CA GLN A 52 -7.59 6.21 -6.52
C GLN A 52 -6.18 5.98 -7.07
N ALA A 53 -6.05 5.24 -8.17
CA ALA A 53 -4.77 5.00 -8.84
C ALA A 53 -4.19 6.31 -9.40
N ALA A 54 -5.01 7.14 -10.06
CA ALA A 54 -4.61 8.44 -10.59
C ALA A 54 -4.15 9.39 -9.46
N LEU A 55 -4.86 9.42 -8.34
CA LEU A 55 -4.45 10.17 -7.16
C LEU A 55 -3.11 9.65 -6.61
N GLY A 56 -2.97 8.32 -6.49
CA GLY A 56 -1.72 7.68 -6.04
C GLY A 56 -0.52 8.07 -6.92
N ILE A 57 -0.67 8.03 -8.25
CA ILE A 57 0.37 8.44 -9.19
C ILE A 57 0.75 9.92 -8.98
N SER A 58 -0.26 10.79 -8.83
CA SER A 58 -0.04 12.21 -8.56
C SER A 58 0.74 12.45 -7.26
N GLN A 59 0.38 11.75 -6.19
CA GLN A 59 1.07 11.85 -4.90
C GLN A 59 2.49 11.28 -4.97
N LEU A 60 2.70 10.17 -5.67
CA LEU A 60 4.02 9.55 -5.83
C LEU A 60 5.02 10.49 -6.53
N ARG A 61 4.58 11.24 -7.54
CA ARG A 61 5.41 12.24 -8.22
C ARG A 61 5.92 13.34 -7.29
N ARG A 62 5.20 13.62 -6.20
CA ARG A 62 5.52 14.65 -5.20
C ARG A 62 6.10 14.09 -3.91
N ALA A 63 6.25 12.77 -3.82
CA ALA A 63 6.64 12.10 -2.59
C ALA A 63 8.00 12.59 -2.07
N GLN A 64 8.98 12.78 -2.97
CA GLN A 64 10.32 13.24 -2.60
C GLN A 64 10.31 14.67 -2.04
N ASP A 65 9.55 15.57 -2.62
CA ASP A 65 9.42 16.95 -2.13
C ASP A 65 8.77 16.98 -0.75
N GLY A 66 7.72 16.17 -0.56
CA GLY A 66 7.06 15.98 0.73
C GLY A 66 7.99 15.42 1.80
N LEU A 67 8.82 14.45 1.44
CA LEU A 67 9.82 13.86 2.33
C LEU A 67 10.88 14.91 2.73
N ASN A 68 11.45 15.60 1.77
CA ASN A 68 12.45 16.66 2.01
C ASN A 68 11.90 17.75 2.94
N ARG A 69 10.61 18.12 2.75
CA ARG A 69 9.98 19.11 3.62
C ARG A 69 9.80 18.60 5.06
N ARG A 70 9.45 17.34 5.23
CA ARG A 70 9.36 16.70 6.58
C ARG A 70 10.71 16.70 7.27
N HIS A 71 11.79 16.35 6.57
CA HIS A 71 13.16 16.39 7.10
C HIS A 71 13.49 17.81 7.64
N GLN A 72 13.25 18.84 6.84
CA GLN A 72 13.50 20.22 7.28
C GLN A 72 12.71 20.60 8.55
N LEU A 73 11.47 20.09 8.67
CA LEU A 73 10.67 20.34 9.87
C LEU A 73 11.21 19.59 11.09
N VAL A 74 11.61 18.33 10.93
CA VAL A 74 12.23 17.54 12.01
C VAL A 74 13.50 18.21 12.51
N ASP A 75 14.38 18.66 11.61
CA ASP A 75 15.62 19.35 11.97
C ASP A 75 15.34 20.62 12.79
N ARG A 76 14.35 21.41 12.38
CA ARG A 76 13.93 22.60 13.13
C ARG A 76 13.40 22.26 14.52
N TYR A 77 12.60 21.22 14.65
CA TYR A 77 12.10 20.77 15.94
C TYR A 77 13.22 20.26 16.85
N ASN A 78 14.12 19.45 16.30
CA ASN A 78 15.27 18.94 17.04
C ASN A 78 16.17 20.09 17.54
N GLU A 79 16.45 21.06 16.71
CA GLU A 79 17.22 22.25 17.10
C GLU A 79 16.52 23.06 18.20
N ALA A 80 15.23 23.30 18.07
CA ALA A 80 14.46 24.07 19.05
C ALA A 80 14.36 23.33 20.39
N PHE A 81 14.08 22.03 20.37
CA PHE A 81 13.82 21.25 21.58
C PHE A 81 15.10 20.79 22.29
N SER A 82 16.22 20.67 21.60
CA SER A 82 17.52 20.34 22.22
C SER A 82 17.96 21.33 23.30
N LYS A 83 17.42 22.55 23.22
CA LYS A 83 17.72 23.65 24.19
C LYS A 83 16.77 23.67 25.38
N ILE A 84 15.75 22.82 25.42
CA ILE A 84 14.72 22.82 26.45
C ILE A 84 14.97 21.68 27.44
N ARG A 85 15.20 22.01 28.71
CA ARG A 85 15.41 21.02 29.76
C ARG A 85 14.14 20.18 29.97
N GLY A 86 14.29 18.84 29.98
CA GLY A 86 13.18 17.91 30.21
C GLY A 86 12.48 17.44 28.93
N ILE A 87 12.92 17.88 27.75
CA ILE A 87 12.46 17.37 26.46
C ILE A 87 13.59 16.53 25.86
N THR A 88 13.23 15.30 25.46
CA THR A 88 14.11 14.41 24.70
C THR A 88 13.52 14.21 23.31
N THR A 89 14.27 14.56 22.27
CA THR A 89 13.87 14.28 20.90
C THR A 89 14.11 12.82 20.54
N PRO A 90 13.26 12.21 19.67
CA PRO A 90 13.48 10.85 19.21
C PRO A 90 14.85 10.69 18.53
N TYR A 91 15.50 9.56 18.77
CA TYR A 91 16.71 9.21 18.06
C TYR A 91 16.39 8.92 16.60
N SER A 92 17.05 9.60 15.67
CA SER A 92 17.02 9.30 14.25
C SER A 92 18.24 8.43 13.90
N ALA A 93 18.03 7.15 13.65
CA ALA A 93 19.08 6.32 13.06
C ALA A 93 19.27 6.72 11.59
N ASP A 94 20.52 6.87 11.18
CA ASP A 94 21.01 7.27 9.86
C ASP A 94 19.97 7.31 8.73
N ASN A 95 19.44 8.50 8.45
CA ASN A 95 18.64 8.86 7.27
C ASN A 95 17.35 8.06 7.01
N ILE A 96 16.88 7.26 7.93
CA ILE A 96 15.56 6.63 7.84
C ILE A 96 14.55 7.48 8.60
N TYR A 97 14.11 8.56 7.99
CA TYR A 97 12.97 9.30 8.50
C TYR A 97 11.69 8.53 8.15
N HIS A 98 11.29 7.66 9.06
CA HIS A 98 9.95 7.09 8.98
C HIS A 98 8.95 8.23 9.18
N ALA A 99 7.92 8.26 8.34
CA ALA A 99 6.85 9.23 8.42
C ALA A 99 6.25 9.23 9.84
N TYR A 100 6.26 10.39 10.46
CA TYR A 100 5.40 10.71 11.58
C TYR A 100 4.02 11.08 11.06
#